data_a4611ebe8a7cc8f9e8dbb2d1f5802175
#
_entry.id   a4611ebe8a7cc8f9e8dbb2d1f5802175
#
_cell.length_a   1.000
_cell.length_b   1.000
_cell.length_c   1.000
_cell.angle_alpha   90.00
_cell.angle_beta   90.00
_cell.angle_gamma   90.00
#
_symmetry.space_group_name_H-M   'P 1'
#
loop_
_entity.id
_entity.type
_entity.pdbx_description
1 polymer ?
#
loop_
_entity_poly.entity_id
_entity_poly.type
_entity_poly.pdbx_seq_one_letter_code
_entity_poly.pdbx_strand_id
1 'polypeptide(L)'
;EIERKYLVAKLPDQLETYPCRLLEQGYLNTNPVVRIRRDNEKYELTYKSAGLMSRQEYNLPLDRESYHHLLGKIDGRLIKKKRYVIPLSSGLTAELDIFEGDLAPLMLVEVEFQTEDDADSFTAPGWFGEDVTFSGKYHNSYLSRL
;
A
#
# COMPACT_ATOMS: atom_id res chain seq x y z
N GLU A 1 -12.34 3.56 1.31
CA GLU A 1 -10.97 3.75 1.79
C GLU A 1 -10.57 5.22 1.69
N ILE A 2 -10.08 5.77 2.78
CA ILE A 2 -9.56 7.15 2.83
C ILE A 2 -8.16 7.06 3.43
N GLU A 3 -7.14 7.39 2.64
CA GLU A 3 -5.76 7.30 3.10
C GLU A 3 -4.90 8.46 2.61
N ARG A 4 -3.85 8.76 3.36
CA ARG A 4 -2.80 9.68 2.95
C ARG A 4 -1.50 8.91 2.83
N LYS A 5 -0.66 9.35 1.90
CA LYS A 5 0.58 8.69 1.53
C LYS A 5 1.74 9.67 1.56
N TYR A 6 2.86 9.23 2.10
CA TYR A 6 4.06 10.06 2.26
C TYR A 6 5.30 9.29 1.84
N LEU A 7 6.29 10.01 1.37
CA LEU A 7 7.66 9.49 1.33
C LEU A 7 8.17 9.38 2.77
N VAL A 8 9.29 8.71 2.95
CA VAL A 8 9.89 8.49 4.27
C VAL A 8 11.15 9.32 4.38
N ALA A 9 11.20 10.23 5.35
CA ALA A 9 12.38 11.08 5.58
C ALA A 9 13.47 10.31 6.32
N LYS A 10 13.06 9.46 7.27
CA LYS A 10 13.96 8.71 8.13
C LYS A 10 13.23 7.48 8.66
N LEU A 11 13.89 6.33 8.71
CA LEU A 11 13.28 5.14 9.29
C LEU A 11 13.05 5.36 10.79
N PRO A 12 11.89 4.90 11.32
CA PRO A 12 11.63 4.96 12.76
C PRO A 12 12.62 4.10 13.53
N ASP A 13 12.89 4.51 14.77
CA ASP A 13 13.75 3.74 15.66
C ASP A 13 13.11 2.39 15.99
N GLN A 14 13.94 1.37 16.19
CA GLN A 14 13.50 0.03 16.59
C GLN A 14 12.47 -0.58 15.61
N LEU A 15 12.68 -0.37 14.33
CA LEU A 15 11.79 -0.86 13.28
C LEU A 15 11.53 -2.36 13.41
N GLU A 16 12.54 -3.12 13.79
CA GLU A 16 12.47 -4.57 13.92
C GLU A 16 11.52 -5.03 15.04
N THR A 17 11.08 -4.14 15.93
CA THR A 17 10.13 -4.48 16.99
C THR A 17 8.67 -4.45 16.53
N TYR A 18 8.41 -3.89 15.35
CA TYR A 18 7.04 -3.79 14.81
C TYR A 18 6.69 -5.01 13.97
N PRO A 19 5.40 -5.38 13.93
CA PRO A 19 4.96 -6.46 13.04
C PRO A 19 5.33 -6.18 11.59
N CYS A 20 5.80 -7.21 10.88
CA CYS A 20 6.18 -7.11 9.48
C CYS A 20 5.48 -8.19 8.68
N ARG A 21 4.86 -7.82 7.56
CA ARG A 21 4.24 -8.75 6.62
C ARG A 21 4.92 -8.65 5.27
N LEU A 22 5.03 -9.80 4.59
CA LEU A 22 5.53 -9.85 3.22
C LEU A 22 4.36 -9.76 2.27
N LEU A 23 4.34 -8.73 1.44
CA LEU A 23 3.31 -8.51 0.44
C LEU A 23 3.86 -8.72 -0.96
N GLU A 24 3.05 -9.39 -1.79
CA GLU A 24 3.31 -9.57 -3.20
C GLU A 24 2.02 -9.23 -3.92
N GLN A 25 2.08 -8.34 -4.91
CA GLN A 25 0.86 -7.90 -5.58
C GLN A 25 1.09 -7.59 -7.05
N GLY A 26 0.07 -7.90 -7.85
CA GLY A 26 0.06 -7.63 -9.27
C GLY A 26 -1.28 -7.07 -9.72
N TYR A 27 -1.31 -6.41 -10.86
CA TYR A 27 -2.49 -5.69 -11.35
C TYR A 27 -3.03 -6.34 -12.62
N LEU A 28 -4.33 -6.69 -12.59
CA LEU A 28 -5.06 -7.16 -13.77
C LEU A 28 -5.61 -5.98 -14.55
N ASN A 29 -5.85 -4.87 -13.87
CA ASN A 29 -6.31 -3.61 -14.44
C ASN A 29 -5.93 -2.48 -13.48
N THR A 30 -5.63 -1.31 -14.01
CA THR A 30 -5.14 -0.20 -13.17
C THR A 30 -6.14 0.95 -13.02
N ASN A 31 -7.19 1.03 -13.83
CA ASN A 31 -8.21 2.08 -13.72
C ASN A 31 -9.55 1.60 -14.27
N PRO A 32 -10.50 1.15 -13.45
CA PRO A 32 -10.37 0.96 -12.00
C PRO A 32 -9.31 -0.07 -11.64
N VAL A 33 -8.84 -0.03 -10.42
CA VAL A 33 -7.85 -1.00 -9.94
C VAL A 33 -8.52 -2.36 -9.77
N VAL A 34 -7.93 -3.38 -10.38
CA VAL A 34 -8.21 -4.79 -10.06
C VAL A 34 -6.86 -5.44 -9.76
N ARG A 35 -6.67 -5.84 -8.52
CA ARG A 35 -5.38 -6.30 -8.01
C ARG A 35 -5.53 -7.67 -7.36
N ILE A 36 -4.52 -8.51 -7.53
CA ILE A 36 -4.37 -9.71 -6.73
C ILE A 36 -3.20 -9.50 -5.77
N ARG A 37 -3.32 -10.03 -4.55
CA ARG A 37 -2.33 -9.85 -3.49
C ARG A 37 -2.16 -11.12 -2.68
N ARG A 38 -0.90 -11.42 -2.37
CA ARG A 38 -0.52 -12.36 -1.33
C ARG A 38 -0.02 -11.56 -0.13
N ASP A 39 -0.60 -11.82 1.04
CA ASP A 39 -0.23 -11.23 2.31
C ASP A 39 0.14 -12.38 3.24
N ASN A 40 1.44 -12.71 3.34
CA ASN A 40 1.92 -13.95 3.95
C ASN A 40 1.21 -15.16 3.32
N GLU A 41 0.31 -15.82 4.05
CA GLU A 41 -0.44 -16.99 3.56
C GLU A 41 -1.87 -16.65 3.13
N LYS A 42 -2.23 -15.37 3.11
CA LYS A 42 -3.57 -14.91 2.74
C LYS A 42 -3.55 -14.36 1.32
N TYR A 43 -4.56 -14.72 0.53
CA TYR A 43 -4.69 -14.31 -0.86
C TYR A 43 -6.01 -13.59 -1.07
N GLU A 44 -5.98 -12.48 -1.82
CA GLU A 44 -7.22 -11.75 -2.11
C GLU A 44 -7.16 -11.00 -3.42
N LEU A 45 -8.35 -10.75 -3.98
CA LEU A 45 -8.56 -9.87 -5.12
C LEU A 45 -9.19 -8.60 -4.60
N THR A 46 -8.68 -7.45 -5.06
CA THR A 46 -9.16 -6.14 -4.63
C THR A 46 -9.58 -5.32 -5.83
N TYR A 47 -10.76 -4.70 -5.72
CA TYR A 47 -11.23 -3.66 -6.62
C TYR A 47 -11.13 -2.32 -5.91
N LYS A 48 -10.59 -1.30 -6.60
CA LYS A 48 -10.60 0.09 -6.09
C LYS A 48 -11.09 1.01 -7.19
N SER A 49 -12.05 1.87 -6.84
CA SER A 49 -12.55 2.88 -7.77
C SER A 49 -11.47 3.96 -8.03
N ALA A 50 -11.72 4.81 -9.02
CA ALA A 50 -10.88 5.98 -9.29
C ALA A 50 -10.89 6.93 -8.07
N GLY A 51 -9.82 7.72 -7.93
CA GLY A 51 -9.64 8.67 -6.84
C GLY A 51 -8.22 8.64 -6.32
N LEU A 52 -7.84 9.67 -5.59
CA LEU A 52 -6.48 9.78 -5.04
C LEU A 52 -6.46 9.54 -3.54
N MET A 53 -7.31 10.22 -2.77
CA MET A 53 -7.38 10.05 -1.33
C MET A 53 -8.53 9.13 -0.92
N SER A 54 -9.71 9.30 -1.50
CA SER A 54 -10.92 8.54 -1.16
C SER A 54 -11.34 7.65 -2.31
N ARG A 55 -11.51 6.35 -2.04
CA ARG A 55 -11.91 5.36 -3.05
C ARG A 55 -12.83 4.32 -2.44
N GLN A 56 -13.72 3.76 -3.27
CA GLN A 56 -14.41 2.52 -2.92
C GLN A 56 -13.40 1.38 -3.00
N GLU A 57 -13.44 0.48 -2.04
CA GLU A 57 -12.56 -0.68 -2.00
C GLU A 57 -13.35 -1.93 -1.63
N TYR A 58 -13.17 -2.98 -2.42
CA TYR A 58 -13.78 -4.28 -2.18
C TYR A 58 -12.69 -5.35 -2.21
N ASN A 59 -12.58 -6.12 -1.13
CA ASN A 59 -11.61 -7.19 -0.99
C ASN A 59 -12.35 -8.52 -0.97
N LEU A 60 -11.97 -9.43 -1.88
CA LEU A 60 -12.56 -10.74 -2.02
C LEU A 60 -11.49 -11.80 -1.77
N PRO A 61 -11.80 -12.84 -1.00
CA PRO A 61 -10.82 -13.90 -0.77
C PRO A 61 -10.54 -14.71 -2.04
N LEU A 62 -9.28 -15.09 -2.20
CA LEU A 62 -8.85 -16.03 -3.22
C LEU A 62 -8.21 -17.24 -2.52
N ASP A 63 -8.30 -18.41 -3.14
CA ASP A 63 -7.47 -19.52 -2.72
C ASP A 63 -6.09 -19.43 -3.39
N ARG A 64 -5.16 -20.22 -2.90
CA ARG A 64 -3.79 -20.21 -3.39
C ARG A 64 -3.70 -20.56 -4.88
N GLU A 65 -4.48 -21.56 -5.31
CA GLU A 65 -4.48 -22.00 -6.70
C GLU A 65 -4.97 -20.91 -7.65
N SER A 66 -6.08 -20.24 -7.29
CA SER A 66 -6.63 -19.13 -8.08
C SER A 66 -5.65 -17.98 -8.15
N TYR A 67 -4.98 -17.65 -7.04
CA TYR A 67 -3.98 -16.60 -7.03
C TYR A 67 -2.85 -16.90 -8.02
N HIS A 68 -2.31 -18.12 -7.98
CA HIS A 68 -1.23 -18.50 -8.89
C HIS A 68 -1.66 -18.52 -10.36
N HIS A 69 -2.91 -18.92 -10.62
CA HIS A 69 -3.46 -18.86 -11.97
C HIS A 69 -3.55 -17.42 -12.48
N LEU A 70 -4.08 -16.53 -11.66
CA LEU A 70 -4.22 -15.11 -12.02
C LEU A 70 -2.88 -14.40 -12.10
N LEU A 71 -1.87 -14.87 -11.36
CA LEU A 71 -0.54 -14.30 -11.39
C LEU A 71 0.06 -14.31 -12.80
N GLY A 72 -0.28 -15.31 -13.61
CA GLY A 72 0.15 -15.37 -15.01
C GLY A 72 -0.55 -14.38 -15.94
N LYS A 73 -1.53 -13.64 -15.44
CA LYS A 73 -2.35 -12.70 -16.22
C LYS A 73 -2.16 -11.24 -15.84
N ILE A 74 -1.25 -10.95 -14.92
CA ILE A 74 -1.01 -9.56 -14.51
C ILE A 74 -0.34 -8.76 -15.61
N ASP A 75 -0.63 -7.47 -15.63
CA ASP A 75 0.07 -6.49 -16.47
C ASP A 75 1.21 -5.86 -15.67
N GLY A 76 2.29 -5.51 -16.35
CA GLY A 76 3.43 -4.86 -15.70
C GLY A 76 4.18 -5.79 -14.75
N ARG A 77 4.81 -5.19 -13.75
CA ARG A 77 5.66 -5.94 -12.82
C ARG A 77 4.89 -6.42 -11.59
N LEU A 78 5.34 -7.53 -11.05
CA LEU A 78 4.92 -7.98 -9.72
C LEU A 78 5.64 -7.12 -8.69
N ILE A 79 4.88 -6.52 -7.78
CA ILE A 79 5.44 -5.68 -6.71
C ILE A 79 5.62 -6.55 -5.47
N LYS A 80 6.82 -6.50 -4.90
CA LYS A 80 7.14 -7.17 -3.63
C LYS A 80 7.60 -6.13 -2.63
N LYS A 81 7.07 -6.19 -1.42
CA LYS A 81 7.41 -5.25 -0.36
C LYS A 81 7.22 -5.86 1.01
N LYS A 82 7.93 -5.28 1.98
CA LYS A 82 7.73 -5.57 3.40
C LYS A 82 6.90 -4.45 3.99
N ARG A 83 5.83 -4.81 4.67
CA ARG A 83 4.94 -3.84 5.33
C ARG A 83 5.11 -3.93 6.84
N TYR A 84 5.57 -2.84 7.44
CA TYR A 84 5.64 -2.69 8.88
C TYR A 84 4.40 -1.96 9.38
N VAL A 85 3.80 -2.46 10.44
CA VAL A 85 2.60 -1.88 11.05
C VAL A 85 3.00 -1.15 12.30
N ILE A 86 2.91 0.17 12.28
CA ILE A 86 3.47 1.05 13.30
C ILE A 86 2.34 1.88 13.94
N PRO A 87 2.02 1.65 15.23
CA PRO A 87 1.02 2.46 15.90
C PRO A 87 1.53 3.88 16.09
N LEU A 88 0.65 4.86 15.88
CA LEU A 88 0.94 6.28 16.09
C LEU A 88 0.29 6.74 17.39
N SER A 89 0.82 7.84 17.97
CA SER A 89 0.34 8.37 19.25
C SER A 89 -1.13 8.82 19.22
N SER A 90 -1.65 9.10 18.05
CA SER A 90 -3.04 9.55 17.83
C SER A 90 -4.07 8.41 17.81
N GLY A 91 -3.64 7.15 17.99
CA GLY A 91 -4.50 5.98 17.84
C GLY A 91 -4.62 5.49 16.40
N LEU A 92 -4.00 6.18 15.46
CA LEU A 92 -3.91 5.76 14.07
C LEU A 92 -2.75 4.77 13.89
N THR A 93 -2.71 4.11 12.74
CA THR A 93 -1.66 3.16 12.40
C THR A 93 -1.00 3.59 11.09
N ALA A 94 0.32 3.63 11.10
CA ALA A 94 1.09 3.84 9.88
C ALA A 94 1.47 2.49 9.28
N GLU A 95 1.30 2.35 7.97
CA GLU A 95 1.78 1.19 7.23
C GLU A 95 2.99 1.63 6.41
N LEU A 96 4.16 1.18 6.82
CA LEU A 96 5.43 1.51 6.17
C LEU A 96 5.80 0.38 5.20
N ASP A 97 5.83 0.70 3.92
CA ASP A 97 6.19 -0.24 2.86
C ASP A 97 7.62 0.01 2.41
N ILE A 98 8.46 -1.01 2.54
CA ILE A 98 9.82 -1.02 2.03
C ILE A 98 9.83 -1.93 0.80
N PHE A 99 10.02 -1.33 -0.37
CA PHE A 99 9.94 -2.05 -1.64
C PHE A 99 11.21 -2.85 -1.90
N GLU A 100 11.03 -4.01 -2.52
CA GLU A 100 12.11 -4.92 -2.90
C GLU A 100 12.30 -4.95 -4.42
N GLY A 101 13.39 -5.53 -4.86
CA GLY A 101 13.67 -5.70 -6.29
C GLY A 101 13.89 -4.38 -7.02
N ASP A 102 13.29 -4.25 -8.19
CA ASP A 102 13.50 -3.10 -9.08
C ASP A 102 13.02 -1.76 -8.50
N LEU A 103 12.11 -1.79 -7.56
CA LEU A 103 11.59 -0.57 -6.94
C LEU A 103 12.40 -0.13 -5.73
N ALA A 104 13.30 -0.98 -5.21
CA ALA A 104 14.19 -0.57 -4.14
C ALA A 104 15.09 0.57 -4.61
N PRO A 105 15.39 1.56 -3.77
CA PRO A 105 15.17 1.66 -2.33
C PRO A 105 13.90 2.44 -1.94
N LEU A 106 12.89 2.46 -2.77
CA LEU A 106 11.66 3.20 -2.50
C LEU A 106 11.03 2.76 -1.17
N MET A 107 10.57 3.74 -0.40
CA MET A 107 9.82 3.52 0.84
C MET A 107 8.64 4.49 0.85
N LEU A 108 7.47 3.96 1.21
CA LEU A 108 6.24 4.75 1.32
C LEU A 108 5.59 4.46 2.65
N VAL A 109 4.92 5.45 3.22
CA VAL A 109 4.11 5.26 4.42
C VAL A 109 2.71 5.74 4.16
N GLU A 110 1.74 4.94 4.58
CA GLU A 110 0.32 5.22 4.42
C GLU A 110 -0.37 5.24 5.77
N VAL A 111 -1.35 6.12 5.91
CA VAL A 111 -2.24 6.18 7.08
C VAL A 111 -3.66 6.20 6.58
N GLU A 112 -4.50 5.31 7.11
CA GLU A 112 -5.91 5.23 6.77
C GLU A 112 -6.76 5.96 7.81
N PHE A 113 -7.81 6.64 7.34
CA PHE A 113 -8.69 7.45 8.17
C PHE A 113 -10.14 7.01 7.98
N GLN A 114 -10.97 7.28 8.99
CA GLN A 114 -12.41 6.98 8.92
C GLN A 114 -13.18 8.05 8.16
N THR A 115 -12.72 9.31 8.20
CA THR A 115 -13.36 10.43 7.52
C THR A 115 -12.34 11.27 6.76
N GLU A 116 -12.83 12.04 5.77
CA GLU A 116 -11.98 12.98 5.05
C GLU A 116 -11.49 14.11 5.96
N ASP A 117 -12.34 14.55 6.92
CA ASP A 117 -11.95 15.58 7.88
C ASP A 117 -10.77 15.12 8.74
N ASP A 118 -10.80 13.87 9.19
CA ASP A 118 -9.68 13.30 9.95
C ASP A 118 -8.39 13.27 9.10
N ALA A 119 -8.51 12.91 7.83
CA ALA A 119 -7.39 12.91 6.93
C ALA A 119 -6.82 14.33 6.73
N ASP A 120 -7.69 15.31 6.53
CA ASP A 120 -7.29 16.71 6.31
C ASP A 120 -6.62 17.34 7.53
N SER A 121 -7.02 16.94 8.72
CA SER A 121 -6.49 17.48 9.98
C SER A 121 -5.25 16.73 10.50
N PHE A 122 -4.82 15.68 9.82
CA PHE A 122 -3.69 14.86 10.26
C PHE A 122 -2.37 15.64 10.21
N THR A 123 -1.60 15.56 11.29
CA THR A 123 -0.24 16.09 11.35
C THR A 123 0.73 14.92 11.35
N ALA A 124 1.57 14.86 10.33
CA ALA A 124 2.50 13.76 10.15
C ALA A 124 3.62 13.79 11.20
N PRO A 125 4.01 12.61 11.73
CA PRO A 125 5.21 12.51 12.57
C PRO A 125 6.46 12.96 11.83
N GLY A 126 7.51 13.31 12.56
CA GLY A 126 8.74 13.85 11.99
C GLY A 126 9.51 12.89 11.08
N TRP A 127 9.25 11.58 11.16
CA TRP A 127 9.93 10.60 10.31
C TRP A 127 9.26 10.45 8.94
N PHE A 128 8.05 10.99 8.75
CA PHE A 128 7.42 11.08 7.43
C PHE A 128 8.13 12.15 6.60
N GLY A 129 8.20 11.92 5.30
CA GLY A 129 8.73 12.90 4.36
C GLY A 129 7.62 13.63 3.62
N GLU A 130 7.86 13.90 2.33
CA GLU A 130 6.93 14.64 1.50
C GLU A 130 5.57 13.92 1.39
N ASP A 131 4.49 14.70 1.49
CA ASP A 131 3.12 14.21 1.24
C ASP A 131 2.93 14.02 -0.26
N VAL A 132 2.71 12.78 -0.69
CA VAL A 132 2.50 12.41 -2.09
C VAL A 132 1.10 11.86 -2.34
N THR A 133 0.17 12.12 -1.43
CA THR A 133 -1.21 11.63 -1.51
C THR A 133 -1.85 11.92 -2.87
N PHE A 134 -1.65 13.10 -3.39
CA PHE A 134 -2.29 13.55 -4.63
C PHE A 134 -1.39 13.46 -5.86
N SER A 135 -0.21 12.86 -5.72
CA SER A 135 0.73 12.74 -6.83
C SER A 135 0.26 11.74 -7.90
N GLY A 136 -0.40 10.66 -7.50
CA GLY A 136 -0.75 9.58 -8.41
C GLY A 136 0.44 8.70 -8.81
N LYS A 137 1.65 9.24 -8.84
CA LYS A 137 2.86 8.51 -9.28
C LYS A 137 3.36 7.50 -8.25
N TYR A 138 2.86 7.56 -7.03
CA TYR A 138 3.24 6.65 -5.96
C TYR A 138 2.15 5.64 -5.62
N HIS A 139 1.07 5.58 -6.41
CA HIS A 139 0.13 4.47 -6.32
C HIS A 139 0.82 3.19 -6.81
N ASN A 140 0.57 2.08 -6.13
CA ASN A 140 1.18 0.81 -6.52
C ASN A 140 0.78 0.43 -7.95
N SER A 141 -0.44 0.79 -8.39
CA SER A 141 -0.88 0.56 -9.77
C SER A 141 -0.02 1.32 -10.79
N TYR A 142 0.45 2.52 -10.46
CA TYR A 142 1.39 3.26 -11.30
C TYR A 142 2.78 2.60 -11.26
N LEU A 143 3.26 2.27 -10.06
CA LEU A 143 4.57 1.66 -9.88
C LEU A 143 4.70 0.32 -10.61
N SER A 144 3.61 -0.43 -10.73
CA SER A 144 3.61 -1.71 -11.44
C SER A 144 3.91 -1.58 -12.93
N ARG A 145 3.75 -0.37 -13.50
CA ARG A 145 3.92 -0.12 -14.93
C ARG A 145 5.27 0.54 -15.29
N LEU A 146 6.07 0.86 -14.32
CA LEU A 146 7.38 1.50 -14.55
C LEU A 146 8.37 0.56 -15.25
#